data_c05a578e61325604ffe7d6929ebeb8b4
#
_entry.id   c05a578e61325604ffe7d6929ebeb8b4
#
_cell.length_a   1.000
_cell.length_b   1.000
_cell.length_c   1.000
_cell.angle_alpha   90.00
_cell.angle_beta   90.00
_cell.angle_gamma   90.00
#
_symmetry.space_group_name_H-M   'P 1'
#
loop_
_entity.id
_entity.type
_entity.pdbx_description
1 polymer ?
#
loop_
_entity_poly.entity_id
_entity_poly.type
_entity_poly.pdbx_seq_one_letter_code
_entity_poly.pdbx_strand_id
1 'polypeptide(L)'
;LLKIVLDEEKSELQQTKFKTVNISLSFSKKKKDKPLLIKRDDVIRELLIPAPYFVERGYPKEILQKYDVGFCNKVSKPMSGRCVVPIYDSEYKYMVGCMGRTLKPQCEVCKKFHDQNRGCPVSSVEEYLASKWINSTGFNGEDYLYNYWFAKNHIRESKTVILCEGCSDIWRLEQAGIHIGLSLFGAHLTDSQAEKLEKLPIINLII
;
A
#
# COMPACT_ATOMS: atom_id res chain seq x y z
N LEU A 1 15.65 14.02 -13.54
CA LEU A 1 16.64 12.92 -13.42
C LEU A 1 16.85 12.61 -11.95
N LEU A 2 16.24 11.51 -11.46
CA LEU A 2 16.40 11.01 -10.09
C LEU A 2 17.78 10.33 -9.95
N LYS A 3 18.57 10.78 -8.97
CA LYS A 3 19.84 10.15 -8.59
C LYS A 3 19.56 9.15 -7.46
N ILE A 4 19.80 7.87 -7.69
CA ILE A 4 19.76 6.84 -6.64
C ILE A 4 21.13 6.82 -5.96
N VAL A 5 21.17 7.04 -4.66
CA VAL A 5 22.39 6.91 -3.84
C VAL A 5 22.22 5.66 -2.99
N LEU A 6 23.06 4.67 -3.25
CA LEU A 6 23.23 3.51 -2.37
C LEU A 6 24.41 3.80 -1.44
N ASP A 7 24.16 3.78 -0.12
CA ASP A 7 25.21 3.87 0.90
C ASP A 7 25.85 2.50 1.06
N GLU A 8 27.10 2.36 0.59
CA GLU A 8 28.02 1.33 1.04
C GLU A 8 29.04 1.95 1.98
N GLU A 9 29.31 1.24 3.09
CA GLU A 9 30.17 1.67 4.18
C GLU A 9 31.57 2.13 3.74
N LYS A 10 32.06 3.11 4.46
CA LYS A 10 33.33 3.81 4.32
C LYS A 10 34.55 2.91 4.10
N SER A 11 35.17 2.98 2.95
CA SER A 11 36.64 3.07 2.82
C SER A 11 36.98 3.58 1.42
N GLU A 12 37.80 4.65 1.41
CA GLU A 12 38.57 5.21 0.29
C GLU A 12 37.82 5.92 -0.87
N LEU A 13 38.05 7.22 -0.94
CA LEU A 13 37.76 8.10 -2.07
C LEU A 13 38.38 7.55 -3.37
N GLN A 14 37.62 6.74 -4.11
CA GLN A 14 37.87 6.50 -5.51
C GLN A 14 36.69 7.04 -6.34
N GLN A 15 37.03 7.80 -7.37
CA GLN A 15 36.09 8.40 -8.33
C GLN A 15 35.11 7.37 -8.86
N THR A 16 33.88 7.38 -8.37
CA THR A 16 32.79 6.50 -8.86
C THR A 16 32.32 7.00 -10.22
N LYS A 17 32.61 6.24 -11.27
CA LYS A 17 31.99 6.41 -12.59
C LYS A 17 30.50 6.07 -12.49
N PHE A 18 29.64 7.05 -12.63
CA PHE A 18 28.20 6.84 -12.72
C PHE A 18 27.85 6.08 -14.00
N LYS A 19 27.18 4.93 -13.87
CA LYS A 19 26.55 4.25 -15.01
C LYS A 19 25.18 4.89 -15.26
N THR A 20 25.02 5.51 -16.41
CA THR A 20 23.69 5.91 -16.89
C THR A 20 22.95 4.66 -17.37
N VAL A 21 21.88 4.29 -16.71
CA VAL A 21 20.99 3.22 -17.15
C VAL A 21 19.92 3.84 -18.06
N ASN A 22 20.01 3.59 -19.35
CA ASN A 22 18.95 3.94 -20.30
C ASN A 22 17.84 2.88 -20.20
N ILE A 23 16.74 3.24 -19.57
CA ILE A 23 15.54 2.40 -19.51
C ILE A 23 14.68 2.74 -20.72
N SER A 24 14.62 1.83 -21.70
CA SER A 24 13.67 1.94 -22.81
C SER A 24 12.33 1.33 -22.37
N LEU A 25 11.28 2.14 -22.28
CA LEU A 25 9.96 1.75 -21.85
C LEU A 25 9.09 1.35 -23.05
N SER A 26 8.65 0.11 -23.09
CA SER A 26 7.65 -0.35 -24.05
C SER A 26 6.25 -0.33 -23.40
N PHE A 27 5.38 0.55 -23.86
CA PHE A 27 4.03 0.70 -23.34
C PHE A 27 3.05 -0.26 -24.03
N SER A 28 2.53 -1.25 -23.33
CA SER A 28 1.28 -1.91 -23.69
C SER A 28 0.12 -1.29 -22.90
N LYS A 29 -0.73 -0.50 -23.57
CA LYS A 29 -1.94 0.08 -22.96
C LYS A 29 -2.98 -1.01 -22.72
N LYS A 30 -3.00 -1.64 -21.54
CA LYS A 30 -4.19 -2.37 -21.07
C LYS A 30 -5.30 -1.35 -20.82
N LYS A 31 -6.53 -1.63 -21.30
CA LYS A 31 -7.72 -0.85 -20.94
C LYS A 31 -7.83 -0.86 -19.42
N LYS A 32 -7.68 0.32 -18.80
CA LYS A 32 -7.83 0.46 -17.33
C LYS A 32 -9.31 0.61 -17.04
N ASP A 33 -9.87 -0.29 -16.24
CA ASP A 33 -11.20 -0.08 -15.65
C ASP A 33 -11.13 1.17 -14.78
N LYS A 34 -12.17 2.02 -14.85
CA LYS A 34 -12.22 3.21 -14.01
C LYS A 34 -12.33 2.78 -12.54
N PRO A 35 -11.53 3.33 -11.63
CA PRO A 35 -11.62 3.00 -10.21
C PRO A 35 -13.01 3.40 -9.70
N LEU A 36 -13.58 2.56 -8.83
CA LEU A 36 -14.80 2.87 -8.12
C LEU A 36 -14.47 3.94 -7.06
N LEU A 37 -14.99 5.16 -7.25
CA LEU A 37 -14.78 6.26 -6.32
C LEU A 37 -15.86 6.23 -5.24
N ILE A 38 -15.47 5.92 -3.99
CA ILE A 38 -16.36 5.92 -2.82
C ILE A 38 -15.95 7.08 -1.91
N LYS A 39 -16.91 7.91 -1.49
CA LYS A 39 -16.63 9.01 -0.55
C LYS A 39 -16.04 8.46 0.75
N ARG A 40 -15.04 9.14 1.30
CA ARG A 40 -14.39 8.74 2.56
C ARG A 40 -15.38 8.54 3.70
N ASP A 41 -16.36 9.42 3.85
CA ASP A 41 -17.38 9.33 4.91
C ASP A 41 -18.23 8.06 4.82
N ASP A 42 -18.48 7.56 3.60
CA ASP A 42 -19.18 6.30 3.40
C ASP A 42 -18.30 5.10 3.79
N VAL A 43 -16.98 5.18 3.51
CA VAL A 43 -16.02 4.15 3.91
C VAL A 43 -15.95 4.04 5.44
N ILE A 44 -15.82 5.17 6.13
CA ILE A 44 -15.72 5.22 7.61
C ILE A 44 -16.97 4.59 8.25
N ARG A 45 -18.16 4.85 7.72
CA ARG A 45 -19.43 4.28 8.23
C ARG A 45 -19.54 2.76 8.03
N GLU A 46 -18.78 2.21 7.11
CA GLU A 46 -18.83 0.77 6.80
C GLU A 46 -17.81 -0.07 7.60
N LEU A 47 -16.88 0.58 8.31
CA LEU A 47 -15.79 -0.08 9.00
C LEU A 47 -15.81 0.16 10.51
N LEU A 48 -15.41 -0.83 11.29
CA LEU A 48 -15.07 -0.65 12.71
C LEU A 48 -13.62 -0.18 12.81
N ILE A 49 -13.43 1.12 13.07
CA ILE A 49 -12.11 1.77 13.14
C ILE A 49 -11.79 2.12 14.61
N PRO A 50 -10.57 1.82 15.08
CA PRO A 50 -9.47 1.13 14.40
C PRO A 50 -9.68 -0.39 14.34
N ALA A 51 -9.05 -1.06 13.37
CA ALA A 51 -9.05 -2.52 13.26
C ALA A 51 -8.38 -3.17 14.49
N PRO A 52 -9.10 -4.00 15.31
CA PRO A 52 -8.56 -4.57 16.54
C PRO A 52 -7.29 -5.39 16.31
N TYR A 53 -7.26 -6.19 15.24
CA TYR A 53 -6.12 -7.01 14.86
C TYR A 53 -4.79 -6.23 14.77
N PHE A 54 -4.81 -5.03 14.20
CA PHE A 54 -3.59 -4.22 14.09
C PHE A 54 -3.24 -3.52 15.41
N VAL A 55 -4.24 -3.19 16.24
CA VAL A 55 -4.01 -2.70 17.60
C VAL A 55 -3.28 -3.75 18.44
N GLU A 56 -3.74 -5.01 18.39
CA GLU A 56 -3.11 -6.15 19.07
C GLU A 56 -1.67 -6.42 18.59
N ARG A 57 -1.35 -6.06 17.36
CA ARG A 57 0.01 -6.10 16.79
C ARG A 57 0.88 -4.89 17.13
N GLY A 58 0.40 -4.02 18.01
CA GLY A 58 1.15 -2.88 18.53
C GLY A 58 1.19 -1.65 17.61
N TYR A 59 0.20 -1.48 16.72
CA TYR A 59 0.01 -0.22 16.01
C TYR A 59 -0.84 0.72 16.84
N PRO A 60 -0.44 1.99 17.04
CA PRO A 60 -1.22 2.98 17.77
C PRO A 60 -2.60 3.21 17.15
N LYS A 61 -3.62 3.32 18.00
CA LYS A 61 -5.01 3.53 17.57
C LYS A 61 -5.16 4.79 16.72
N GLU A 62 -4.48 5.85 17.12
CA GLU A 62 -4.51 7.16 16.47
C GLU A 62 -4.00 7.11 15.04
N ILE A 63 -2.95 6.31 14.81
CA ILE A 63 -2.39 6.09 13.47
C ILE A 63 -3.37 5.30 12.62
N LEU A 64 -3.92 4.21 13.13
CA LEU A 64 -4.92 3.42 12.39
C LEU A 64 -6.19 4.24 12.08
N GLN A 65 -6.61 5.11 12.99
CA GLN A 65 -7.72 6.04 12.79
C GLN A 65 -7.40 7.09 11.72
N LYS A 66 -6.18 7.65 11.72
CA LYS A 66 -5.71 8.59 10.69
C LYS A 66 -5.82 8.02 9.28
N TYR A 67 -5.54 6.72 9.12
CA TYR A 67 -5.59 6.02 7.83
C TYR A 67 -6.91 5.30 7.58
N ASP A 68 -7.91 5.46 8.44
CA ASP A 68 -9.22 4.78 8.40
C ASP A 68 -9.10 3.25 8.32
N VAL A 69 -8.06 2.68 8.94
CA VAL A 69 -7.84 1.24 8.96
C VAL A 69 -8.82 0.57 9.90
N GLY A 70 -9.75 -0.20 9.33
CA GLY A 70 -10.86 -0.75 10.09
C GLY A 70 -11.13 -2.23 9.78
N PHE A 71 -12.07 -2.80 10.51
CA PHE A 71 -12.57 -4.16 10.30
C PHE A 71 -13.95 -4.13 9.65
N CYS A 72 -14.14 -4.88 8.57
CA CYS A 72 -15.43 -5.03 7.90
C CYS A 72 -16.19 -6.21 8.49
N ASN A 73 -17.20 -5.94 9.32
CA ASN A 73 -18.08 -6.95 9.93
C ASN A 73 -19.36 -7.22 9.14
N LYS A 74 -19.60 -6.52 8.03
CA LYS A 74 -20.83 -6.61 7.25
C LYS A 74 -20.76 -7.76 6.25
N VAL A 75 -21.57 -8.80 6.48
CA VAL A 75 -21.55 -10.07 5.74
C VAL A 75 -21.77 -9.90 4.23
N SER A 76 -22.56 -8.91 3.81
CA SER A 76 -22.90 -8.65 2.39
C SER A 76 -21.80 -7.93 1.60
N LYS A 77 -20.71 -7.53 2.24
CA LYS A 77 -19.65 -6.76 1.57
C LYS A 77 -18.51 -7.66 1.09
N PRO A 78 -17.84 -7.31 -0.03
CA PRO A 78 -16.72 -8.11 -0.55
C PRO A 78 -15.56 -8.29 0.43
N MET A 79 -15.36 -7.32 1.34
CA MET A 79 -14.31 -7.34 2.37
C MET A 79 -14.79 -7.90 3.72
N SER A 80 -15.93 -8.58 3.76
CA SER A 80 -16.47 -9.17 4.99
C SER A 80 -15.45 -10.05 5.74
N GLY A 81 -15.35 -9.85 7.06
CA GLY A 81 -14.44 -10.60 7.92
C GLY A 81 -12.94 -10.25 7.74
N ARG A 82 -12.63 -9.11 7.12
CA ARG A 82 -11.25 -8.67 6.88
C ARG A 82 -10.94 -7.35 7.56
N CYS A 83 -9.69 -7.17 7.94
CA CYS A 83 -9.16 -5.84 8.23
C CYS A 83 -8.88 -5.13 6.91
N VAL A 84 -9.49 -3.97 6.75
CA VAL A 84 -9.49 -3.20 5.51
C VAL A 84 -8.56 -2.02 5.65
N VAL A 85 -7.71 -1.85 4.65
CA VAL A 85 -6.82 -0.69 4.47
C VAL A 85 -7.34 0.08 3.27
N PRO A 86 -8.04 1.21 3.47
CA PRO A 86 -8.49 2.07 2.39
C PRO A 86 -7.32 2.76 1.70
N ILE A 87 -7.41 2.91 0.39
CA ILE A 87 -6.47 3.69 -0.41
C ILE A 87 -7.22 4.88 -1.00
N TYR A 88 -6.72 6.07 -0.72
CA TYR A 88 -7.39 7.32 -1.08
C TYR A 88 -6.71 8.03 -2.26
N ASP A 89 -7.47 8.89 -2.90
CA ASP A 89 -6.97 9.84 -3.88
C ASP A 89 -6.02 10.87 -3.24
N SER A 90 -5.40 11.70 -4.07
CA SER A 90 -4.43 12.71 -3.62
C SER A 90 -5.02 13.78 -2.70
N GLU A 91 -6.34 13.89 -2.64
CA GLU A 91 -7.06 14.90 -1.85
C GLU A 91 -7.74 14.32 -0.61
N TYR A 92 -7.56 13.02 -0.35
CA TYR A 92 -8.17 12.32 0.80
C TYR A 92 -9.70 12.36 0.82
N LYS A 93 -10.33 12.50 -0.36
CA LYS A 93 -11.79 12.64 -0.49
C LYS A 93 -12.47 11.35 -0.92
N TYR A 94 -11.82 10.60 -1.79
CA TYR A 94 -12.40 9.39 -2.37
C TYR A 94 -11.47 8.20 -2.18
N MET A 95 -12.03 7.10 -1.69
CA MET A 95 -11.36 5.81 -1.75
C MET A 95 -11.34 5.34 -3.21
N VAL A 96 -10.14 5.07 -3.73
CA VAL A 96 -9.89 4.55 -5.07
C VAL A 96 -9.78 3.03 -5.10
N GLY A 97 -9.63 2.42 -3.93
CA GLY A 97 -9.58 0.99 -3.71
C GLY A 97 -9.28 0.67 -2.25
N CYS A 98 -9.24 -0.61 -1.94
CA CYS A 98 -8.81 -1.06 -0.62
C CYS A 98 -8.14 -2.43 -0.69
N MET A 99 -7.35 -2.73 0.32
CA MET A 99 -6.78 -4.05 0.58
C MET A 99 -7.44 -4.66 1.81
N GLY A 100 -7.71 -5.96 1.76
CA GLY A 100 -8.35 -6.68 2.87
C GLY A 100 -7.48 -7.81 3.40
N ARG A 101 -7.03 -7.71 4.67
CA ARG A 101 -6.29 -8.74 5.40
C ARG A 101 -7.26 -9.72 6.05
N THR A 102 -7.19 -11.00 5.70
CA THR A 102 -8.00 -12.01 6.40
C THR A 102 -7.49 -12.25 7.82
N LEU A 103 -8.41 -12.58 8.73
CA LEU A 103 -8.12 -13.03 10.10
C LEU A 103 -8.15 -14.54 10.24
N LYS A 104 -8.50 -15.27 9.17
CA LYS A 104 -8.53 -16.73 9.18
C LYS A 104 -7.11 -17.30 9.30
N PRO A 105 -6.94 -18.45 9.98
CA PRO A 105 -5.66 -19.13 10.10
C PRO A 105 -5.20 -19.66 8.74
N GLN A 106 -3.90 -19.86 8.60
CA GLN A 106 -3.33 -20.55 7.46
C GLN A 106 -3.56 -22.04 7.58
N CYS A 107 -4.12 -22.65 6.55
CA CYS A 107 -4.32 -24.09 6.47
C CYS A 107 -2.99 -24.80 6.26
N GLU A 108 -2.75 -25.87 7.03
CA GLU A 108 -1.51 -26.65 6.92
C GLU A 108 -1.43 -27.44 5.61
N VAL A 109 -2.57 -27.82 5.05
CA VAL A 109 -2.65 -28.63 3.83
C VAL A 109 -2.43 -27.78 2.58
N CYS A 110 -3.29 -26.79 2.32
CA CYS A 110 -3.25 -26.00 1.08
C CYS A 110 -2.46 -24.69 1.21
N LYS A 111 -1.97 -24.34 2.42
CA LYS A 111 -1.24 -23.09 2.73
C LYS A 111 -2.04 -21.79 2.46
N LYS A 112 -3.34 -21.89 2.16
CA LYS A 112 -4.28 -20.77 2.02
C LYS A 112 -4.91 -20.41 3.38
N PHE A 113 -5.59 -19.27 3.45
CA PHE A 113 -6.20 -18.72 4.66
C PHE A 113 -7.72 -18.91 4.62
N HIS A 114 -8.24 -19.95 5.25
CA HIS A 114 -9.67 -20.27 5.24
C HIS A 114 -10.11 -20.95 6.54
N ASP A 115 -11.42 -21.14 6.69
CA ASP A 115 -11.97 -21.94 7.76
C ASP A 115 -11.69 -23.42 7.47
N GLN A 116 -10.91 -24.05 8.33
CA GLN A 116 -10.50 -25.47 8.16
C GLN A 116 -11.68 -26.45 8.22
N ASN A 117 -12.79 -26.06 8.89
CA ASN A 117 -13.99 -26.90 8.99
C ASN A 117 -14.78 -26.99 7.67
N ARG A 118 -14.47 -26.11 6.70
CA ARG A 118 -15.17 -26.06 5.39
C ARG A 118 -14.43 -26.73 4.25
N GLY A 119 -13.31 -27.41 4.54
CA GLY A 119 -12.44 -27.98 3.52
C GLY A 119 -11.55 -26.94 2.81
N CYS A 120 -10.68 -27.42 1.92
CA CYS A 120 -9.80 -26.55 1.15
C CYS A 120 -10.54 -25.94 -0.05
N PRO A 121 -10.12 -24.72 -0.50
CA PRO A 121 -10.64 -24.11 -1.72
C PRO A 121 -10.47 -25.03 -2.94
N VAL A 122 -11.50 -25.13 -3.77
CA VAL A 122 -11.51 -25.98 -4.97
C VAL A 122 -11.66 -25.20 -6.28
N SER A 123 -11.99 -23.92 -6.19
CA SER A 123 -12.11 -23.02 -7.35
C SER A 123 -11.15 -21.83 -7.27
N SER A 124 -10.82 -21.23 -8.42
CA SER A 124 -9.96 -20.04 -8.48
C SER A 124 -10.50 -18.86 -7.67
N VAL A 125 -11.82 -18.71 -7.59
CA VAL A 125 -12.48 -17.67 -6.80
C VAL A 125 -12.28 -17.93 -5.30
N GLU A 126 -12.48 -19.18 -4.85
CA GLU A 126 -12.27 -19.56 -3.44
C GLU A 126 -10.80 -19.42 -3.06
N GLU A 127 -9.87 -19.80 -3.95
CA GLU A 127 -8.43 -19.61 -3.74
C GLU A 127 -8.06 -18.14 -3.60
N TYR A 128 -8.61 -17.27 -4.44
CA TYR A 128 -8.42 -15.83 -4.33
C TYR A 128 -8.93 -15.30 -2.98
N LEU A 129 -10.16 -15.68 -2.61
CA LEU A 129 -10.77 -15.30 -1.33
C LEU A 129 -10.03 -15.89 -0.11
N ALA A 130 -9.31 -17.01 -0.29
CA ALA A 130 -8.46 -17.62 0.72
C ALA A 130 -7.03 -17.04 0.74
N SER A 131 -6.75 -16.00 -0.01
CA SER A 131 -5.47 -15.28 0.05
C SER A 131 -5.36 -14.45 1.34
N LYS A 132 -4.14 -14.33 1.85
CA LYS A 132 -3.82 -13.53 3.05
C LYS A 132 -4.27 -12.07 2.88
N TRP A 133 -4.00 -11.51 1.72
CA TRP A 133 -4.45 -10.20 1.28
C TRP A 133 -5.21 -10.32 -0.02
N ILE A 134 -6.27 -9.53 -0.17
CA ILE A 134 -6.99 -9.36 -1.43
C ILE A 134 -7.20 -7.87 -1.69
N ASN A 135 -7.27 -7.51 -2.96
CA ASN A 135 -7.61 -6.16 -3.39
C ASN A 135 -9.12 -6.04 -3.67
N SER A 136 -9.67 -4.84 -3.54
CA SER A 136 -11.00 -4.58 -4.05
C SER A 136 -11.04 -4.69 -5.58
N THR A 137 -12.18 -5.08 -6.13
CA THR A 137 -12.39 -5.19 -7.57
C THR A 137 -12.08 -3.87 -8.27
N GLY A 138 -11.33 -3.93 -9.36
CA GLY A 138 -10.90 -2.76 -10.14
C GLY A 138 -9.77 -1.94 -9.54
N PHE A 139 -9.28 -2.27 -8.34
CA PHE A 139 -8.10 -1.63 -7.77
C PHE A 139 -6.82 -2.32 -8.25
N ASN A 140 -5.94 -1.54 -8.88
CA ASN A 140 -4.59 -1.96 -9.22
C ASN A 140 -3.58 -1.12 -8.44
N GLY A 141 -2.87 -1.73 -7.47
CA GLY A 141 -1.87 -1.04 -6.64
C GLY A 141 -0.74 -0.39 -7.45
N GLU A 142 -0.42 -0.95 -8.63
CA GLU A 142 0.61 -0.41 -9.53
C GLU A 142 0.35 1.03 -10.01
N ASP A 143 -0.91 1.47 -9.94
CA ASP A 143 -1.31 2.81 -10.34
C ASP A 143 -1.32 3.83 -9.20
N TYR A 144 -1.02 3.40 -7.97
CA TYR A 144 -1.16 4.25 -6.78
C TYR A 144 0.08 4.21 -5.89
N LEU A 145 0.21 5.23 -5.04
CA LEU A 145 1.16 5.30 -3.93
C LEU A 145 0.35 5.46 -2.64
N TYR A 146 0.49 4.51 -1.71
CA TYR A 146 -0.15 4.64 -0.42
C TYR A 146 0.42 5.82 0.36
N ASN A 147 -0.43 6.54 1.09
CA ASN A 147 -0.08 7.73 1.85
C ASN A 147 0.27 8.99 1.01
N TYR A 148 0.08 8.98 -0.31
CA TYR A 148 0.45 10.13 -1.16
C TYR A 148 -0.29 11.41 -0.74
N TRP A 149 -1.55 11.31 -0.37
CA TRP A 149 -2.38 12.45 0.05
C TRP A 149 -1.79 13.22 1.24
N PHE A 150 -1.13 12.53 2.18
CA PHE A 150 -0.53 13.13 3.35
C PHE A 150 0.95 13.47 3.12
N ALA A 151 1.74 12.50 2.66
CA ALA A 151 3.19 12.64 2.54
C ALA A 151 3.63 13.69 1.50
N LYS A 152 2.82 13.95 0.46
CA LYS A 152 3.17 14.87 -0.64
C LYS A 152 3.65 16.25 -0.17
N ASN A 153 3.06 16.80 0.90
CA ASN A 153 3.45 18.11 1.42
C ASN A 153 4.76 18.03 2.22
N HIS A 154 4.92 17.03 3.07
CA HIS A 154 6.17 16.80 3.81
C HIS A 154 7.34 16.50 2.88
N ILE A 155 7.09 15.77 1.78
CA ILE A 155 8.10 15.53 0.73
C ILE A 155 8.47 16.82 0.01
N ARG A 156 7.52 17.71 -0.27
CA ARG A 156 7.81 19.01 -0.88
C ARG A 156 8.70 19.89 -0.01
N GLU A 157 8.51 19.86 1.29
CA GLU A 157 9.29 20.62 2.27
C GLU A 157 10.69 20.01 2.45
N SER A 158 10.80 18.72 2.68
CA SER A 158 12.06 18.02 2.97
C SER A 158 12.86 17.68 1.72
N LYS A 159 12.21 17.64 0.54
CA LYS A 159 12.75 17.14 -0.73
C LYS A 159 13.26 15.69 -0.65
N THR A 160 12.76 14.95 0.32
CA THR A 160 13.15 13.57 0.61
C THR A 160 11.92 12.69 0.64
N VAL A 161 12.02 11.47 0.08
CA VAL A 161 10.98 10.45 0.13
C VAL A 161 11.57 9.12 0.59
N ILE A 162 10.80 8.37 1.39
CA ILE A 162 11.08 6.97 1.75
C ILE A 162 10.06 6.10 1.02
N LEU A 163 10.54 5.13 0.24
CA LEU A 163 9.69 4.14 -0.42
C LEU A 163 9.70 2.83 0.37
N CYS A 164 8.53 2.30 0.66
CA CYS A 164 8.33 1.04 1.37
C CYS A 164 7.46 0.09 0.55
N GLU A 165 7.54 -1.22 0.83
CA GLU A 165 6.70 -2.20 0.15
C GLU A 165 5.25 -2.16 0.63
N GLY A 166 5.04 -2.10 1.95
CA GLY A 166 3.73 -2.30 2.57
C GLY A 166 3.15 -1.09 3.26
N CYS A 167 1.81 -1.03 3.33
CA CYS A 167 1.10 0.03 4.06
C CYS A 167 1.46 0.07 5.55
N SER A 168 1.76 -1.09 6.14
CA SER A 168 2.12 -1.20 7.56
C SER A 168 3.46 -0.55 7.89
N ASP A 169 4.37 -0.46 6.92
CA ASP A 169 5.66 0.21 7.10
C ASP A 169 5.46 1.72 7.23
N ILE A 170 4.50 2.25 6.47
CA ILE A 170 4.10 3.66 6.59
C ILE A 170 3.59 3.97 8.00
N TRP A 171 2.77 3.08 8.60
CA TRP A 171 2.29 3.29 9.96
C TRP A 171 3.43 3.26 11.00
N ARG A 172 4.49 2.47 10.77
CA ARG A 172 5.71 2.48 11.63
C ARG A 172 6.51 3.75 11.46
N LEU A 173 6.66 4.25 10.23
CA LEU A 173 7.30 5.54 9.98
C LEU A 173 6.52 6.68 10.68
N GLU A 174 5.18 6.69 10.56
CA GLU A 174 4.33 7.64 11.27
C GLU A 174 4.51 7.57 12.79
N GLN A 175 4.56 6.36 13.35
CA GLN A 175 4.82 6.16 14.78
C GLN A 175 6.18 6.72 15.22
N ALA A 176 7.16 6.72 14.34
CA ALA A 176 8.49 7.31 14.55
C ALA A 176 8.54 8.82 14.25
N GLY A 177 7.42 9.45 13.88
CA GLY A 177 7.37 10.87 13.49
C GLY A 177 7.93 11.16 12.11
N ILE A 178 8.07 10.15 11.26
CA ILE A 178 8.58 10.27 9.88
C ILE A 178 7.40 10.29 8.91
N HIS A 179 7.15 11.44 8.27
CA HIS A 179 5.94 11.71 7.49
C HIS A 179 6.14 11.70 5.97
N ILE A 180 7.31 11.28 5.50
CA ILE A 180 7.72 11.29 4.08
C ILE A 180 7.65 9.90 3.42
N GLY A 181 7.02 8.93 4.08
CA GLY A 181 6.92 7.55 3.59
C GLY A 181 5.79 7.38 2.58
N LEU A 182 6.06 6.64 1.49
CA LEU A 182 5.09 6.17 0.50
C LEU A 182 5.23 4.65 0.32
N SER A 183 4.11 3.91 0.22
CA SER A 183 4.18 2.48 -0.10
C SER A 183 3.82 2.20 -1.56
N LEU A 184 4.59 1.27 -2.16
CA LEU A 184 4.48 0.84 -3.56
C LEU A 184 3.47 -0.30 -3.77
N PHE A 185 2.94 -0.90 -2.70
CA PHE A 185 2.14 -2.15 -2.72
C PHE A 185 2.90 -3.37 -3.25
N GLY A 186 4.23 -3.34 -3.28
CA GLY A 186 5.11 -4.39 -3.76
C GLY A 186 6.56 -3.94 -3.79
N ALA A 187 7.45 -4.83 -4.27
CA ALA A 187 8.90 -4.62 -4.27
C ALA A 187 9.41 -3.77 -5.47
N HIS A 188 8.54 -3.37 -6.39
CA HIS A 188 8.96 -2.69 -7.62
C HIS A 188 8.23 -1.36 -7.79
N LEU A 189 8.97 -0.33 -8.16
CA LEU A 189 8.43 0.95 -8.59
C LEU A 189 7.94 0.82 -10.04
N THR A 190 6.66 1.14 -10.28
CA THR A 190 6.06 1.13 -11.62
C THR A 190 6.18 2.49 -12.29
N ASP A 191 6.02 2.53 -13.63
CA ASP A 191 6.03 3.78 -14.40
C ASP A 191 4.94 4.75 -13.91
N SER A 192 3.74 4.24 -13.64
CA SER A 192 2.63 5.05 -13.14
C SER A 192 2.90 5.66 -11.77
N GLN A 193 3.64 4.96 -10.92
CA GLN A 193 4.09 5.46 -9.62
C GLN A 193 5.24 6.46 -9.78
N ALA A 194 6.20 6.19 -10.68
CA ALA A 194 7.31 7.08 -10.99
C ALA A 194 6.82 8.44 -11.52
N GLU A 195 5.84 8.45 -12.45
CA GLU A 195 5.20 9.67 -12.95
C GLU A 195 4.58 10.54 -11.83
N LYS A 196 4.13 9.92 -10.73
CA LYS A 196 3.62 10.66 -9.56
C LYS A 196 4.74 11.26 -8.72
N LEU A 197 5.85 10.51 -8.57
CA LEU A 197 7.03 11.00 -7.85
C LEU A 197 7.70 12.16 -8.59
N GLU A 198 7.77 12.12 -9.92
CA GLU A 198 8.32 13.19 -10.75
C GLU A 198 7.61 14.55 -10.57
N LYS A 199 6.34 14.53 -10.13
CA LYS A 199 5.58 15.76 -9.81
C LYS A 199 5.97 16.38 -8.46
N LEU A 200 6.85 15.73 -7.72
CA LEU A 200 7.36 16.22 -6.44
C LEU A 200 8.83 16.64 -6.58
N PRO A 201 9.28 17.68 -5.86
CA PRO A 201 10.66 18.19 -5.94
C PRO A 201 11.62 17.30 -5.13
N ILE A 202 11.70 16.02 -5.47
CA ILE A 202 12.50 15.03 -4.75
C ILE A 202 13.96 15.17 -5.15
N ILE A 203 14.84 15.26 -4.14
CA ILE A 203 16.30 15.26 -4.29
C ILE A 203 16.87 13.95 -3.72
N ASN A 204 16.32 13.48 -2.58
CA ASN A 204 16.77 12.28 -1.90
C ASN A 204 15.67 11.22 -1.95
N LEU A 205 16.05 10.01 -2.36
CA LEU A 205 15.17 8.84 -2.37
C LEU A 205 15.83 7.74 -1.54
N ILE A 206 15.08 7.23 -0.56
CA ILE A 206 15.47 6.14 0.35
C ILE A 206 14.54 4.95 0.05
N ILE A 207 15.11 3.75 -0.05
CA ILE A 207 14.39 2.49 -0.32
C ILE A 207 14.73 1.49 0.78
#